data_2fcd93b6a427720bcc05e923dc473cc5
#
_entry.id   2fcd93b6a427720bcc05e923dc473cc5
#
_cell.length_a   1.000
_cell.length_b   1.000
_cell.length_c   1.000
_cell.angle_alpha   90.00
_cell.angle_beta   90.00
_cell.angle_gamma   90.00
#
_symmetry.space_group_name_H-M   'P 1'
#
loop_
_entity.id
_entity.type
_entity.pdbx_description
1 polymer ?
#
loop_
_entity_poly.entity_id
_entity_poly.type
_entity_poly.pdbx_seq_one_letter_code
_entity_poly.pdbx_strand_id
1 'polypeptide(L)'
;MSALMTLENVSMSYPIPSGARGGRHSVFNDINLALAGGERLGIVGRNGTGKSTLLRIMAKIFAPSSGIVSWAPDTTVSLLSLGLGFRPDLTGSENALLACMLQGFSKQDALASLASIQDFAELEDYFNEPVKVYSAG
;
A
#
# COMPACT_ATOMS: atom_id res chain seq x y z
N MET A 1 -10.48 -11.27 -20.98
CA MET A 1 -9.40 -11.33 -19.96
C MET A 1 -10.07 -11.31 -18.59
N SER A 2 -9.67 -12.17 -17.69
CA SER A 2 -10.24 -12.14 -16.33
C SER A 2 -9.65 -10.94 -15.56
N ALA A 3 -10.50 -10.25 -14.80
CA ALA A 3 -10.04 -9.18 -13.93
C ALA A 3 -9.16 -9.75 -12.81
N LEU A 4 -8.07 -9.05 -12.49
CA LEU A 4 -7.24 -9.33 -11.31
C LEU A 4 -7.92 -8.86 -10.03
N MET A 5 -8.71 -7.79 -10.13
CA MET A 5 -9.44 -7.21 -9.01
C MET A 5 -10.73 -6.58 -9.52
N THR A 6 -11.79 -6.72 -8.74
CA THR A 6 -13.05 -6.00 -8.96
C THR A 6 -13.51 -5.32 -7.68
N LEU A 7 -14.09 -4.14 -7.84
CA LEU A 7 -14.84 -3.42 -6.82
C LEU A 7 -16.28 -3.30 -7.32
N GLU A 8 -17.25 -3.68 -6.48
CA GLU A 8 -18.66 -3.64 -6.80
C GLU A 8 -19.42 -2.86 -5.71
N ASN A 9 -19.94 -1.69 -6.07
CA ASN A 9 -20.67 -0.78 -5.19
C ASN A 9 -19.93 -0.47 -3.87
N VAL A 10 -18.61 -0.33 -3.95
CA VAL A 10 -17.76 -0.12 -2.79
C VAL A 10 -17.93 1.28 -2.25
N SER A 11 -18.31 1.38 -0.97
CA SER A 11 -18.45 2.64 -0.25
C SER A 11 -17.67 2.62 1.05
N MET A 12 -17.22 3.81 1.48
CA MET A 12 -16.49 3.97 2.73
C MET A 12 -16.98 5.18 3.50
N SER A 13 -17.25 4.96 4.78
CA SER A 13 -17.64 6.00 5.72
C SER A 13 -17.07 5.74 7.11
N TYR A 14 -16.74 6.80 7.83
CA TYR A 14 -16.26 6.73 9.21
C TYR A 14 -17.31 7.27 10.18
N PRO A 15 -17.45 6.70 11.38
CA PRO A 15 -18.29 7.29 12.42
C PRO A 15 -17.71 8.66 12.83
N ILE A 16 -18.57 9.65 12.98
CA ILE A 16 -18.19 10.94 13.57
C ILE A 16 -18.21 10.76 15.08
N PRO A 17 -17.09 11.04 15.81
CA PRO A 17 -17.09 11.01 17.27
C PRO A 17 -18.19 11.94 17.80
N SER A 18 -19.01 11.45 18.69
CA SER A 18 -20.26 12.06 19.11
C SER A 18 -20.12 13.44 19.76
N GLY A 19 -20.57 14.47 19.03
CA GLY A 19 -21.40 15.51 19.61
C GLY A 19 -22.87 15.13 19.34
N ALA A 20 -23.84 15.73 19.96
CA ALA A 20 -25.26 15.38 20.14
C ALA A 20 -26.09 14.79 18.95
N ARG A 21 -25.49 14.46 17.82
CA ARG A 21 -26.10 13.77 16.67
C ARG A 21 -25.08 12.84 16.03
N GLY A 22 -25.03 11.60 16.50
CA GLY A 22 -24.20 10.56 15.89
C GLY A 22 -24.46 10.49 14.38
N GLY A 23 -23.42 10.67 13.57
CA GLY A 23 -23.46 10.64 12.12
C GLY A 23 -22.28 9.85 11.56
N ARG A 24 -22.28 9.66 10.25
CA ARG A 24 -21.15 9.06 9.52
C ARG A 24 -20.62 10.07 8.49
N HIS A 25 -19.33 10.21 8.42
CA HIS A 25 -18.66 10.96 7.37
C HIS A 25 -18.44 10.02 6.18
N SER A 26 -19.12 10.27 5.07
CA SER A 26 -18.91 9.54 3.83
C SER A 26 -17.62 10.00 3.18
N VAL A 27 -16.74 9.05 2.84
CA VAL A 27 -15.49 9.31 2.13
C VAL A 27 -15.71 9.19 0.62
N PHE A 28 -16.32 8.10 0.18
CA PHE A 28 -16.78 7.88 -1.19
C PHE A 28 -17.91 6.84 -1.19
N ASN A 29 -18.69 6.83 -2.27
CA ASN A 29 -19.83 5.94 -2.43
C ASN A 29 -19.80 5.28 -3.81
N ASP A 30 -20.28 4.03 -3.85
CA ASP A 30 -20.61 3.29 -5.07
C ASP A 30 -19.48 3.22 -6.10
N ILE A 31 -18.24 3.02 -5.65
CA ILE A 31 -17.11 2.81 -6.55
C ILE A 31 -17.25 1.44 -7.21
N ASN A 32 -17.25 1.45 -8.53
CA ASN A 32 -17.25 0.28 -9.39
C ASN A 32 -16.01 0.31 -10.26
N LEU A 33 -15.23 -0.76 -10.26
CA LEU A 33 -13.96 -0.85 -10.97
C LEU A 33 -13.63 -2.31 -11.27
N ALA A 34 -13.09 -2.57 -12.44
CA ALA A 34 -12.42 -3.81 -12.75
C ALA A 34 -11.02 -3.51 -13.27
N LEU A 35 -10.02 -4.20 -12.75
CA LEU A 35 -8.62 -4.07 -13.15
C LEU A 35 -8.14 -5.40 -13.72
N ALA A 36 -7.71 -5.40 -14.96
CA ALA A 36 -7.15 -6.57 -15.63
C ALA A 36 -5.63 -6.66 -15.50
N GLY A 37 -5.07 -7.81 -15.85
CA GLY A 37 -3.62 -8.01 -15.87
C GLY A 37 -2.93 -7.07 -16.87
N GLY A 38 -1.85 -6.42 -16.44
CA GLY A 38 -1.07 -5.48 -17.26
C GLY A 38 -1.65 -4.06 -17.32
N GLU A 39 -2.83 -3.81 -16.78
CA GLU A 39 -3.40 -2.45 -16.73
C GLU A 39 -2.70 -1.56 -15.72
N ARG A 40 -2.71 -0.26 -16.02
CA ARG A 40 -2.28 0.81 -15.13
C ARG A 40 -3.43 1.75 -14.90
N LEU A 41 -3.81 1.90 -13.63
CA LEU A 41 -4.91 2.77 -13.21
C LEU A 41 -4.38 3.99 -12.49
N GLY A 42 -4.72 5.19 -12.96
CA GLY A 42 -4.46 6.44 -12.27
C GLY A 42 -5.67 6.87 -11.44
N ILE A 43 -5.49 7.11 -10.14
CA ILE A 43 -6.51 7.67 -9.25
C ILE A 43 -6.17 9.13 -8.98
N VAL A 44 -6.97 10.02 -9.50
CA VAL A 44 -6.76 11.47 -9.39
C VAL A 44 -7.92 12.13 -8.62
N GLY A 45 -7.61 13.20 -7.92
CA GLY A 45 -8.59 13.95 -7.14
C GLY A 45 -7.91 14.90 -6.15
N ARG A 46 -8.69 15.83 -5.59
CA ARG A 46 -8.19 16.75 -4.56
C ARG A 46 -7.77 16.01 -3.29
N ASN A 47 -6.95 16.66 -2.47
CA ASN A 47 -6.59 16.12 -1.15
C ASN A 47 -7.83 15.93 -0.29
N GLY A 48 -7.89 14.82 0.45
CA GLY A 48 -9.02 14.49 1.32
C GLY A 48 -10.21 13.81 0.64
N THR A 49 -10.15 13.49 -0.66
CA THR A 49 -11.24 12.81 -1.38
C THR A 49 -11.28 11.30 -1.19
N GLY A 50 -10.40 10.72 -0.37
CA GLY A 50 -10.40 9.29 -0.07
C GLY A 50 -9.52 8.42 -0.96
N LYS A 51 -8.66 9.00 -1.82
CA LYS A 51 -7.74 8.23 -2.68
C LYS A 51 -6.89 7.21 -1.93
N SER A 52 -6.24 7.65 -0.85
CA SER A 52 -5.42 6.77 0.00
C SER A 52 -6.25 5.70 0.71
N THR A 53 -7.47 6.00 1.09
CA THR A 53 -8.39 5.04 1.70
C THR A 53 -8.81 3.97 0.69
N LEU A 54 -9.11 4.38 -0.54
CA LEU A 54 -9.43 3.45 -1.62
C LEU A 54 -8.24 2.51 -1.91
N LEU A 55 -7.03 3.06 -2.02
CA LEU A 55 -5.81 2.25 -2.22
C LEU A 55 -5.59 1.24 -1.06
N ARG A 56 -5.87 1.62 0.18
CA ARG A 56 -5.77 0.71 1.34
C ARG A 56 -6.82 -0.40 1.30
N ILE A 57 -8.03 -0.12 0.81
CA ILE A 57 -9.05 -1.15 0.57
C ILE A 57 -8.59 -2.10 -0.54
N MET A 58 -8.10 -1.57 -1.66
CA MET A 58 -7.56 -2.36 -2.76
C MET A 58 -6.36 -3.22 -2.32
N ALA A 59 -5.57 -2.75 -1.38
CA ALA A 59 -4.43 -3.46 -0.79
C ALA A 59 -4.79 -4.44 0.34
N LYS A 60 -6.07 -4.71 0.58
CA LYS A 60 -6.56 -5.61 1.66
C LYS A 60 -6.22 -5.14 3.08
N ILE A 61 -5.90 -3.84 3.27
CA ILE A 61 -5.56 -3.27 4.58
C ILE A 61 -6.84 -2.88 5.32
N PHE A 62 -7.83 -2.32 4.61
CA PHE A 62 -9.12 -1.93 5.15
C PHE A 62 -10.24 -2.71 4.48
N ALA A 63 -11.28 -3.05 5.27
CA ALA A 63 -12.55 -3.49 4.72
C ALA A 63 -13.41 -2.27 4.35
N PRO A 64 -14.16 -2.30 3.24
CA PRO A 64 -15.12 -1.24 2.92
C PRO A 64 -16.29 -1.24 3.89
N SER A 65 -17.00 -0.12 3.99
CA SER A 65 -18.24 -0.05 4.79
C SER A 65 -19.40 -0.81 4.14
N SER A 66 -19.41 -0.88 2.79
CA SER A 66 -20.34 -1.69 2.00
C SER A 66 -19.75 -1.97 0.62
N GLY A 67 -20.37 -2.88 -0.11
CA GLY A 67 -19.89 -3.36 -1.40
C GLY A 67 -18.96 -4.56 -1.27
N ILE A 68 -18.49 -5.05 -2.41
CA ILE A 68 -17.66 -6.24 -2.51
C ILE A 68 -16.34 -5.88 -3.21
N VAL A 69 -15.24 -6.34 -2.66
CA VAL A 69 -13.93 -6.30 -3.32
C VAL A 69 -13.45 -7.72 -3.51
N SER A 70 -13.16 -8.08 -4.75
CA SER A 70 -12.71 -9.43 -5.11
C SER A 70 -11.36 -9.36 -5.81
N TRP A 71 -10.54 -10.35 -5.56
CA TRP A 71 -9.22 -10.52 -6.20
C TRP A 71 -9.17 -11.89 -6.87
N ALA A 72 -8.47 -12.00 -7.99
CA ALA A 72 -8.18 -13.29 -8.58
C ALA A 72 -7.42 -14.18 -7.58
N PRO A 73 -7.60 -15.53 -7.67
CA PRO A 73 -6.81 -16.45 -6.84
C PRO A 73 -5.31 -16.15 -6.93
N ASP A 74 -4.61 -16.37 -5.84
CA ASP A 74 -3.15 -16.20 -5.71
C ASP A 74 -2.63 -14.77 -6.00
N THR A 75 -3.52 -13.77 -6.05
CA THR A 75 -3.13 -12.37 -6.23
C THR A 75 -2.49 -11.83 -4.96
N THR A 76 -1.21 -11.45 -5.05
CA THR A 76 -0.51 -10.68 -4.03
C THR A 76 -0.65 -9.19 -4.33
N VAL A 77 -1.00 -8.41 -3.32
CA VAL A 77 -1.15 -6.95 -3.44
C VAL A 77 -0.18 -6.28 -2.48
N SER A 78 0.61 -5.35 -2.99
CA SER A 78 1.53 -4.54 -2.19
C SER A 78 1.19 -3.06 -2.33
N LEU A 79 1.06 -2.36 -1.20
CA LEU A 79 0.92 -0.92 -1.19
C LEU A 79 2.31 -0.28 -1.07
N LEU A 80 2.75 0.34 -2.16
CA LEU A 80 4.01 1.07 -2.19
C LEU A 80 3.74 2.55 -1.88
N SER A 81 4.28 3.04 -0.78
CA SER A 81 4.28 4.47 -0.49
C SER A 81 5.64 4.88 0.08
N LEU A 82 6.02 6.12 -0.17
CA LEU A 82 7.27 6.68 0.36
C LEU A 82 7.31 6.52 1.89
N GLY A 83 8.30 5.78 2.37
CA GLY A 83 8.55 5.58 3.80
C GLY A 83 7.55 4.70 4.55
N LEU A 84 6.58 4.05 3.87
CA LEU A 84 5.63 3.18 4.55
C LEU A 84 6.35 1.93 5.08
N GLY A 85 6.36 1.78 6.39
CA GLY A 85 6.99 0.65 7.07
C GLY A 85 8.50 0.81 7.30
N PHE A 86 9.13 1.83 6.74
CA PHE A 86 10.53 2.10 7.00
C PHE A 86 10.71 2.73 8.38
N ARG A 87 11.66 2.20 9.11
CA ARG A 87 12.06 2.74 10.41
C ARG A 87 13.25 3.68 10.22
N PRO A 88 13.10 4.97 10.57
CA PRO A 88 14.16 5.97 10.35
C PRO A 88 15.48 5.64 11.04
N ASP A 89 15.42 4.94 12.18
CA ASP A 89 16.58 4.58 12.98
C ASP A 89 17.32 3.34 12.49
N LEU A 90 16.71 2.56 11.62
CA LEU A 90 17.34 1.39 10.98
C LEU A 90 18.03 1.80 9.69
N THR A 91 19.04 1.03 9.31
CA THR A 91 19.76 1.20 8.04
C THR A 91 18.87 0.86 6.84
N GLY A 92 19.25 1.26 5.64
CA GLY A 92 18.61 0.85 4.40
C GLY A 92 18.58 -0.66 4.25
N SER A 93 19.68 -1.32 4.56
CA SER A 93 19.83 -2.78 4.53
C SER A 93 18.85 -3.48 5.49
N GLU A 94 18.75 -3.02 6.74
CA GLU A 94 17.81 -3.58 7.72
C GLU A 94 16.35 -3.34 7.32
N ASN A 95 16.02 -2.17 6.81
CA ASN A 95 14.68 -1.85 6.29
C ASN A 95 14.34 -2.72 5.07
N ALA A 96 15.27 -2.91 4.14
CA ALA A 96 15.08 -3.77 2.98
C ALA A 96 14.85 -5.23 3.38
N LEU A 97 15.63 -5.73 4.34
CA LEU A 97 15.46 -7.07 4.89
C LEU A 97 14.07 -7.26 5.49
N LEU A 98 13.63 -6.33 6.34
CA LEU A 98 12.29 -6.37 6.94
C LEU A 98 11.19 -6.29 5.90
N ALA A 99 11.32 -5.42 4.90
CA ALA A 99 10.35 -5.27 3.82
C ALA A 99 10.19 -6.57 3.01
N CYS A 100 11.29 -7.24 2.66
CA CYS A 100 11.24 -8.53 1.99
C CYS A 100 10.53 -9.59 2.85
N MET A 101 10.87 -9.68 4.14
CA MET A 101 10.24 -10.64 5.04
C MET A 101 8.74 -10.37 5.22
N LEU A 102 8.32 -9.12 5.29
CA LEU A 102 6.89 -8.73 5.36
C LEU A 102 6.13 -9.10 4.08
N GLN A 103 6.81 -9.21 2.94
CA GLN A 103 6.24 -9.69 1.68
C GLN A 103 6.25 -11.21 1.54
N GLY A 104 6.70 -11.93 2.57
CA GLY A 104 6.67 -13.40 2.60
C GLY A 104 7.97 -14.09 2.16
N PHE A 105 9.04 -13.36 1.91
CA PHE A 105 10.35 -13.97 1.65
C PHE A 105 10.87 -14.68 2.90
N SER A 106 11.55 -15.81 2.71
CA SER A 106 12.35 -16.39 3.80
C SER A 106 13.49 -15.42 4.16
N LYS A 107 14.00 -15.52 5.38
CA LYS A 107 15.14 -14.68 5.79
C LYS A 107 16.35 -14.89 4.89
N GLN A 108 16.57 -16.12 4.42
CA GLN A 108 17.67 -16.47 3.53
C GLN A 108 17.52 -15.79 2.17
N ASP A 109 16.33 -15.87 1.56
CA ASP A 109 16.05 -15.23 0.26
C ASP A 109 16.10 -13.70 0.36
N ALA A 110 15.60 -13.16 1.47
CA ALA A 110 15.66 -11.73 1.74
C ALA A 110 17.11 -11.23 1.83
N LEU A 111 17.98 -11.94 2.56
CA LEU A 111 19.40 -11.63 2.64
C LEU A 111 20.09 -11.72 1.27
N ALA A 112 19.77 -12.74 0.48
CA ALA A 112 20.32 -12.91 -0.87
C ALA A 112 19.91 -11.78 -1.83
N SER A 113 18.77 -11.10 -1.58
CA SER A 113 18.27 -10.01 -2.41
C SER A 113 18.89 -8.65 -2.07
N LEU A 114 19.56 -8.49 -0.93
CA LEU A 114 20.04 -7.17 -0.48
C LEU A 114 21.03 -6.51 -1.44
N ALA A 115 21.92 -7.26 -2.04
CA ALA A 115 22.91 -6.72 -2.99
C ALA A 115 22.21 -6.12 -4.22
N SER A 116 21.23 -6.81 -4.80
CA SER A 116 20.49 -6.31 -5.96
C SER A 116 19.58 -5.12 -5.59
N ILE A 117 19.06 -5.07 -4.37
CA ILE A 117 18.29 -3.92 -3.85
C ILE A 117 19.22 -2.71 -3.70
N GLN A 118 20.39 -2.89 -3.16
CA GLN A 118 21.40 -1.84 -3.01
C GLN A 118 21.81 -1.25 -4.36
N ASP A 119 22.12 -2.12 -5.33
CA ASP A 119 22.48 -1.72 -6.70
C ASP A 119 21.33 -0.98 -7.39
N PHE A 120 20.09 -1.48 -7.27
CA PHE A 120 18.92 -0.84 -7.85
C PHE A 120 18.63 0.54 -7.25
N ALA A 121 18.83 0.68 -5.94
CA ALA A 121 18.60 1.94 -5.23
C ALA A 121 19.75 2.97 -5.39
N GLU A 122 20.87 2.57 -5.98
CA GLU A 122 22.06 3.41 -6.18
C GLU A 122 22.55 4.08 -4.87
N LEU A 123 22.41 3.39 -3.73
CA LEU A 123 22.70 3.95 -2.41
C LEU A 123 24.15 3.75 -1.97
N GLU A 124 24.90 2.88 -2.64
CA GLU A 124 26.29 2.60 -2.32
C GLU A 124 26.52 2.40 -0.79
N ASP A 125 27.43 3.13 -0.20
CA ASP A 125 27.73 3.04 1.24
C ASP A 125 26.56 3.52 2.14
N TYR A 126 25.73 4.42 1.65
CA TYR A 126 24.54 4.90 2.38
C TYR A 126 23.54 3.77 2.69
N PHE A 127 23.61 2.65 1.97
CA PHE A 127 22.73 1.50 2.26
C PHE A 127 22.92 0.94 3.68
N ASN A 128 24.09 1.16 4.28
CA ASN A 128 24.41 0.76 5.63
C ASN A 128 24.28 1.91 6.68
N GLU A 129 23.80 3.08 6.24
CA GLU A 129 23.52 4.20 7.12
C GLU A 129 22.02 4.23 7.50
N PRO A 130 21.65 4.82 8.66
CA PRO A 130 20.25 4.97 9.04
C PRO A 130 19.45 5.77 8.02
N VAL A 131 18.23 5.32 7.71
CA VAL A 131 17.38 5.97 6.69
C VAL A 131 17.07 7.43 6.99
N LYS A 132 17.08 7.84 8.25
CA LYS A 132 16.89 9.26 8.65
C LYS A 132 17.90 10.23 8.05
N VAL A 133 19.06 9.75 7.58
CA VAL A 133 20.08 10.60 6.93
C VAL A 133 19.90 10.67 5.41
N TYR A 134 18.97 9.91 4.83
CA TYR A 134 18.71 9.92 3.40
C TYR A 134 17.93 11.17 3.00
N SER A 135 18.19 11.66 1.78
CA SER A 135 17.33 12.66 1.15
C SER A 135 16.08 12.00 0.54
N ALA A 136 15.02 12.80 0.33
CA ALA A 136 13.76 12.33 -0.27
C ALA A 136 13.82 12.14 -1.80
N GLY A 137 14.98 12.16 -2.38
CA GLY A 137 15.18 12.03 -3.83
C GLY A 137 16.13 10.95 -4.22
#